data_a7770f598e070b5db525d8528b0f1c33
#
_entry.id   a7770f598e070b5db525d8528b0f1c33
#
_cell.length_a   1.000
_cell.length_b   1.000
_cell.length_c   1.000
_cell.angle_alpha   90.00
_cell.angle_beta   90.00
_cell.angle_gamma   90.00
#
_symmetry.space_group_name_H-M   'P 1'
#
loop_
_entity.id
_entity.type
_entity.pdbx_description
1 polymer ?
#
loop_
_entity_poly.entity_id
_entity_poly.type
_entity_poly.pdbx_seq_one_letter_code
_entity_poly.pdbx_strand_id
1 'polypeptide(L)' 'MMHKNIEGDKVDIIKVFGGNVRKYRIEKGVSQEKFAELCGLHRTYISDIECFRRSISLDNIQKIANALEIETYKLFMEE' A
#
# COMPACT_ATOMS: atom_id res chain seq x y z
N MET A 1 -1.93 -20.87 -18.70
CA MET A 1 -2.25 -20.38 -18.66
C MET A 1 -2.76 -19.83 -18.45
N MET A 2 -2.82 -19.40 -18.28
CA MET A 2 -3.32 -18.81 -18.25
C MET A 2 -3.73 -18.05 -17.98
N HIS A 3 -4.01 -17.88 -18.18
CA HIS A 3 -4.42 -16.99 -18.17
C HIS A 3 -5.62 -16.38 -17.90
N LYS A 4 -5.39 -16.30 -17.64
CA LYS A 4 -6.38 -15.44 -17.07
C LYS A 4 -6.90 -14.41 -18.02
N ASN A 5 -8.17 -14.20 -18.00
CA ASN A 5 -8.77 -13.20 -18.85
C ASN A 5 -8.54 -11.82 -18.27
N ILE A 6 -7.77 -11.03 -18.95
CA ILE A 6 -7.39 -9.76 -18.44
C ILE A 6 -8.54 -8.80 -18.31
N GLU A 7 -9.49 -8.83 -19.24
CA GLU A 7 -10.57 -7.87 -19.20
C GLU A 7 -11.54 -8.10 -18.09
N GLY A 8 -11.86 -9.36 -17.84
CA GLY A 8 -12.79 -9.67 -16.77
C GLY A 8 -12.15 -9.67 -15.41
N ASP A 9 -10.83 -9.79 -15.37
CA ASP A 9 -10.12 -10.00 -14.11
C ASP A 9 -9.15 -8.90 -13.79
N LYS A 10 -9.41 -7.72 -14.29
CA LYS A 10 -8.52 -6.61 -14.01
C LYS A 10 -8.44 -6.33 -12.54
N VAL A 11 -7.22 -6.16 -12.07
CA VAL A 11 -6.95 -5.81 -10.70
C VAL A 11 -6.73 -4.30 -10.63
N ASP A 12 -7.37 -3.66 -9.67
CA ASP A 12 -7.08 -2.27 -9.41
C ASP A 12 -5.93 -2.24 -8.41
N ILE A 13 -4.73 -2.13 -8.92
CA ILE A 13 -3.54 -2.25 -8.08
C ILE A 13 -3.44 -1.14 -7.05
N ILE A 14 -4.01 0.02 -7.35
CA ILE A 14 -3.99 1.12 -6.39
C ILE A 14 -4.85 0.78 -5.19
N LYS A 15 -5.99 0.14 -5.41
CA LYS A 15 -6.85 -0.27 -4.31
C LYS A 15 -6.23 -1.42 -3.53
N VAL A 16 -5.61 -2.37 -4.22
CA VAL A 16 -4.95 -3.48 -3.55
C VAL A 16 -3.85 -2.94 -2.65
N PHE A 17 -2.99 -2.10 -3.20
CA PHE A 17 -1.88 -1.56 -2.45
C PHE A 17 -2.36 -0.70 -1.29
N GLY A 18 -3.23 0.25 -1.56
CA GLY A 18 -3.73 1.16 -0.52
C GLY A 18 -4.46 0.44 0.59
N GLY A 19 -5.26 -0.57 0.23
CA GLY A 19 -5.96 -1.37 1.23
C GLY A 19 -5.00 -2.15 2.11
N ASN A 20 -3.93 -2.69 1.51
CA ASN A 20 -2.95 -3.43 2.28
C ASN A 20 -2.13 -2.50 3.18
N VAL A 21 -1.79 -1.32 2.70
CA VAL A 21 -1.09 -0.35 3.54
C VAL A 21 -1.91 -0.05 4.78
N ARG A 22 -3.20 0.22 4.60
CA ARG A 22 -4.07 0.51 5.73
C ARG A 22 -4.17 -0.68 6.67
N LYS A 23 -4.33 -1.87 6.12
CA LYS A 23 -4.46 -3.09 6.91
C LYS A 23 -3.24 -3.28 7.80
N TYR A 24 -2.06 -3.24 7.21
CA TYR A 24 -0.83 -3.48 7.98
C TYR A 24 -0.53 -2.33 8.95
N ARG A 25 -0.90 -1.11 8.56
CA ARG A 25 -0.74 0.03 9.49
C ARG A 25 -1.59 -0.17 10.74
N ILE A 26 -2.84 -0.57 10.54
CA ILE A 26 -3.76 -0.79 11.65
C ILE A 26 -3.27 -1.95 12.52
N GLU A 27 -2.78 -3.02 11.89
CA GLU A 27 -2.23 -4.14 12.64
C GLU A 27 -1.03 -3.73 13.47
N LYS A 28 -0.24 -2.77 12.95
CA LYS A 28 0.91 -2.26 13.68
C LYS A 28 0.46 -1.33 14.82
N GLY A 29 -0.77 -0.86 14.79
CA GLY A 29 -1.31 -0.05 15.86
C GLY A 29 -0.92 1.41 15.82
N VAL A 30 -0.61 1.94 14.66
CA VAL A 30 -0.17 3.33 14.55
C VAL A 30 -1.14 4.15 13.72
N SER A 31 -1.20 5.45 14.02
CA SER A 31 -2.01 6.39 13.26
C SER A 31 -1.37 6.67 11.92
N GLN A 32 -2.14 7.31 11.02
CA GLN A 32 -1.58 7.74 9.76
C GLN A 32 -0.42 8.70 9.96
N GLU A 33 -0.56 9.59 10.93
CA GLU A 33 0.49 10.57 11.21
C GLU A 33 1.76 9.90 11.68
N LYS A 34 1.64 8.97 12.62
CA LYS A 34 2.80 8.26 13.12
C LYS A 34 3.43 7.41 12.02
N PHE A 35 2.59 6.77 11.22
CA PHE A 35 3.10 5.95 10.15
C PHE A 35 3.86 6.79 9.12
N ALA A 36 3.34 7.98 8.80
CA ALA A 36 4.03 8.87 7.89
C ALA A 36 5.41 9.22 8.41
N GLU A 37 5.52 9.48 9.72
CA GLU A 37 6.83 9.72 10.34
C GLU A 37 7.77 8.54 10.12
N LEU A 38 7.26 7.35 10.37
CA LEU A 38 8.08 6.14 10.23
C LEU A 38 8.55 5.93 8.80
N CYS A 39 7.72 6.33 7.84
CA CYS A 39 8.06 6.21 6.43
C CYS A 39 8.96 7.34 5.93
N GLY A 40 9.01 8.45 6.64
CA GLY A 40 9.65 9.65 6.13
C GLY A 40 8.82 10.30 5.03
N LEU A 41 7.51 10.18 5.12
CA LEU A 41 6.59 10.72 4.12
C LEU A 41 5.60 11.65 4.81
N HIS A 42 4.89 12.41 3.98
CA HIS A 42 3.87 13.33 4.48
C HIS A 42 2.60 12.57 4.85
N ARG A 43 1.92 13.02 5.91
CA ARG A 43 0.68 12.38 6.31
C ARG A 43 -0.38 12.42 5.20
N THR A 44 -0.44 13.54 4.48
CA THR A 44 -1.39 13.66 3.38
C THR A 44 -1.14 12.60 2.31
N TYR A 45 0.13 12.30 2.06
CA TYR A 45 0.50 11.28 1.10
C TYR A 45 -0.01 9.90 1.55
N ILE A 46 0.17 9.58 2.84
CA ILE A 46 -0.32 8.32 3.37
C ILE A 46 -1.85 8.25 3.26
N SER A 47 -2.52 9.34 3.62
CA SER A 47 -3.97 9.40 3.52
C SER A 47 -4.44 9.17 2.08
N ASP A 48 -3.77 9.80 1.12
CA ASP A 48 -4.14 9.64 -0.29
C ASP A 48 -3.94 8.21 -0.75
N ILE A 49 -2.88 7.55 -0.29
CA ILE A 49 -2.64 6.15 -0.63
C ILE A 49 -3.78 5.29 -0.12
N GLU A 50 -4.16 5.48 1.13
CA GLU A 50 -5.19 4.65 1.75
C GLU A 50 -6.58 4.95 1.21
N CYS A 51 -6.76 6.11 0.59
CA CYS A 51 -8.01 6.47 -0.06
C CYS A 51 -7.99 6.21 -1.57
N PHE A 52 -6.95 5.56 -2.05
CA PHE A 52 -6.84 5.13 -3.45
C PHE A 52 -6.78 6.30 -4.42
N ARG A 53 -6.17 7.40 -4.00
CA ARG A 53 -6.14 8.61 -4.81
C ARG A 53 -4.77 8.91 -5.41
N ARG A 54 -3.83 7.99 -5.29
CA ARG A 54 -2.47 8.31 -5.69
C ARG A 54 -1.71 7.09 -6.19
N SER A 55 -0.97 7.28 -7.28
CA SER A 55 0.03 6.31 -7.69
C SER A 55 1.27 6.50 -6.84
N ILE A 56 2.02 5.44 -6.63
CA ILE A 56 3.14 5.45 -5.71
C ILE A 56 4.42 5.10 -6.46
N SER A 57 5.48 5.85 -6.20
CA SER A 57 6.78 5.53 -6.80
C SER A 57 7.37 4.30 -6.13
N LEU A 58 8.27 3.64 -6.85
CA LEU A 58 8.93 2.46 -6.29
C LEU A 58 9.71 2.82 -5.02
N ASP A 59 10.33 4.00 -4.99
CA ASP A 59 11.06 4.43 -3.80
C ASP A 59 10.13 4.51 -2.60
N ASN A 60 8.94 5.05 -2.78
CA ASN A 60 8.02 5.20 -1.68
C ASN A 60 7.42 3.87 -1.26
N ILE A 61 7.22 2.96 -2.22
CA ILE A 61 6.80 1.61 -1.89
C ILE A 61 7.82 0.96 -0.94
N GLN A 62 9.10 1.15 -1.26
CA GLN A 62 10.17 0.59 -0.43
C GLN A 62 10.13 1.19 0.98
N LYS A 63 9.95 2.51 1.08
CA LYS A 63 9.88 3.17 2.37
C LYS A 63 8.73 2.64 3.21
N ILE A 64 7.59 2.42 2.57
CA ILE A 64 6.40 1.93 3.26
C ILE A 64 6.60 0.50 3.73
N ALA A 65 7.13 -0.36 2.88
CA ALA A 65 7.38 -1.75 3.27
C ALA A 65 8.38 -1.83 4.42
N ASN A 66 9.42 -0.99 4.37
CA ASN A 66 10.41 -0.97 5.45
C ASN A 66 9.79 -0.52 6.76
N ALA A 67 8.95 0.52 6.71
CA ALA A 67 8.31 1.02 7.92
C ALA A 67 7.37 -0.02 8.52
N LEU A 68 6.72 -0.82 7.68
CA LEU A 68 5.84 -1.87 8.13
C LEU A 68 6.60 -3.12 8.54
N GLU A 69 7.88 -3.21 8.17
CA GLU A 69 8.71 -4.37 8.47
C GLU A 69 8.16 -5.64 7.83
N ILE A 70 7.67 -5.51 6.61
CA ILE A 70 7.14 -6.64 5.85
C ILE A 70 7.82 -6.68 4.50
N GLU A 71 7.68 -7.82 3.84
CA GLU A 71 8.20 -7.96 2.50
C GLU A 71 7.29 -7.23 1.52
N THR A 72 7.91 -6.59 0.54
CA THR A 72 7.19 -5.72 -0.38
C THR A 72 6.03 -6.41 -1.07
N TYR A 73 6.21 -7.68 -1.45
CA TYR A 73 5.16 -8.36 -2.21
C TYR A 73 3.85 -8.47 -1.42
N LYS A 74 3.92 -8.43 -0.10
CA LYS A 74 2.71 -8.55 0.70
C LYS A 74 1.77 -7.37 0.51
N LEU A 75 2.31 -6.24 0.07
CA LEU A 75 1.48 -5.07 -0.21
C LEU A 75 0.68 -5.22 -1.49
N PHE A 76 0.99 -6.23 -2.29
CA PHE A 76 0.33 -6.43 -3.57
C PHE A 76 -0.50 -7.72 -3.61
N MET A 77 -0.68 -8.36 -2.48
CA MET A 77 -1.48 -9.57 -2.42
C MET A 77 -2.94 -9.23 -2.26
N GLU A 78 -3.76 -9.85 -3.08
CA GLU A 78 -5.19 -9.73 -2.95
C GLU A 78 -5.68 -10.68 -1.87
N GLU A 79 -6.72 -10.29 -1.18
CA GLU A 79 -7.27 -11.12 -0.11
C GLU A 79 -8.49 -11.89 -0.55
#